data_a85437a1c8aa8f5d508bba26664962a3
#
_entry.id   a85437a1c8aa8f5d508bba26664962a3
#
_cell.length_a   1.000
_cell.length_b   1.000
_cell.length_c   1.000
_cell.angle_alpha   90.00
_cell.angle_beta   90.00
_cell.angle_gamma   90.00
#
_symmetry.space_group_name_H-M   'P 1'
#
loop_
_entity.id
_entity.type
_entity.pdbx_description
1 polymer ?
#
loop_
_entity_poly.entity_id
_entity_poly.type
_entity_poly.pdbx_seq_one_letter_code
_entity_poly.pdbx_strand_id
1 'polypeptide(L)'
;MAPSTKPRKSSPLTAKHPIRRPPLVDTNTLSYDRNDPFHAINALRRLIGSLTSRIGGCQYRLTPDEHKLSLYLLTIVEPFVGPAPSRRTLTRQPTEILDAIVFHVDSKRDLLALALSCHRLHTVIFPRHYDYRVICAKASSLSLWNHLIVNRALARNVRTLEIIDERSPKPLVLPTDIMKTDTDIESSDDELMLHSKQEKLLVSALNKMTALQSFQWSCNHSTISIDNVWETLMRRQTLSQVTVSDNLVFLPYTSDKAKPAKPKSIPVVSPVISTAFFSPERHDSYPI
;
A
#
# COMPACT_ATOMS: atom_id res chain seq x y z
N MET A 1 73.19 0.86 58.96
CA MET A 1 72.91 1.44 57.59
C MET A 1 71.41 1.45 57.40
N ALA A 2 70.79 2.62 57.53
CA ALA A 2 69.34 2.79 57.27
C ALA A 2 69.11 3.49 55.94
N PRO A 3 68.15 3.06 55.11
CA PRO A 3 67.92 3.73 53.86
C PRO A 3 67.00 4.95 54.01
N SER A 4 67.46 6.02 53.40
CA SER A 4 66.83 7.33 53.34
C SER A 4 65.50 7.29 52.53
N THR A 5 64.43 7.74 53.18
CA THR A 5 63.14 7.97 52.55
C THR A 5 63.07 9.36 51.94
N LYS A 6 62.89 9.41 50.57
CA LYS A 6 62.68 10.66 49.82
C LYS A 6 61.23 11.17 50.05
N PRO A 7 60.98 12.47 50.14
CA PRO A 7 59.62 13.03 50.30
C PRO A 7 58.87 13.02 48.95
N ARG A 8 57.63 12.57 49.02
CA ARG A 8 56.65 12.49 47.88
C ARG A 8 56.13 13.90 47.57
N LYS A 9 56.42 14.38 46.39
CA LYS A 9 55.89 15.66 45.87
C LYS A 9 54.39 15.56 45.69
N SER A 10 53.62 16.40 46.39
CA SER A 10 52.18 16.59 46.21
C SER A 10 51.92 17.30 44.86
N SER A 11 51.14 16.66 44.02
CA SER A 11 50.62 17.20 42.75
C SER A 11 49.65 18.37 43.04
N PRO A 12 49.68 19.44 42.20
CA PRO A 12 48.76 20.56 42.38
C PRO A 12 47.31 20.14 42.06
N LEU A 13 46.42 20.52 42.93
CA LEU A 13 44.95 20.39 42.76
C LEU A 13 44.51 21.08 41.50
N THR A 14 44.01 20.31 40.53
CA THR A 14 43.33 20.80 39.34
C THR A 14 42.21 21.73 39.73
N ALA A 15 42.27 22.97 39.30
CA ALA A 15 41.27 23.98 39.46
C ALA A 15 39.93 23.48 38.90
N LYS A 16 38.95 23.29 39.77
CA LYS A 16 37.55 23.00 39.37
C LYS A 16 37.07 24.15 38.52
N HIS A 17 36.80 23.89 37.21
CA HIS A 17 36.09 24.83 36.37
C HIS A 17 34.78 25.25 37.07
N PRO A 18 34.46 26.54 37.14
CA PRO A 18 33.22 26.99 37.72
C PRO A 18 32.08 26.43 36.83
N ILE A 19 31.23 25.60 37.40
CA ILE A 19 30.00 25.13 36.77
C ILE A 19 29.19 26.40 36.49
N ARG A 20 29.15 26.83 35.20
CA ARG A 20 28.29 27.94 34.74
C ARG A 20 26.86 27.49 35.01
N ARG A 21 26.25 28.02 36.05
CA ARG A 21 24.81 27.88 36.28
C ARG A 21 24.13 28.49 35.04
N PRO A 22 23.19 27.77 34.38
CA PRO A 22 22.44 28.36 33.30
C PRO A 22 21.71 29.61 33.81
N PRO A 23 21.63 30.70 33.02
CA PRO A 23 20.97 31.92 33.45
C PRO A 23 19.55 31.59 33.88
N LEU A 24 19.16 32.05 35.09
CA LEU A 24 17.80 31.88 35.58
C LEU A 24 16.84 32.52 34.59
N VAL A 25 15.82 31.78 34.20
CA VAL A 25 14.73 32.31 33.37
C VAL A 25 13.94 33.28 34.23
N ASP A 26 13.72 34.50 33.73
CA ASP A 26 12.88 35.45 34.45
C ASP A 26 11.44 34.93 34.48
N THR A 27 10.91 34.68 35.70
CA THR A 27 9.56 34.17 35.91
C THR A 27 8.48 35.21 35.83
N ASN A 28 8.85 36.49 35.64
CA ASN A 28 7.90 37.59 35.51
C ASN A 28 7.25 37.57 34.13
N THR A 29 5.93 37.32 34.05
CA THR A 29 5.18 37.27 32.80
C THR A 29 5.13 38.61 32.10
N LEU A 30 5.32 39.74 32.80
CA LEU A 30 5.34 41.10 32.21
C LEU A 30 6.58 41.41 31.39
N SER A 31 7.63 40.62 31.55
CA SER A 31 8.88 40.71 30.78
C SER A 31 8.76 40.22 29.33
N TYR A 32 7.63 39.60 28.96
CA TYR A 32 7.43 38.99 27.65
C TYR A 32 6.33 39.66 26.88
N ASP A 33 6.68 40.23 25.71
CA ASP A 33 5.73 40.86 24.80
C ASP A 33 4.87 39.79 24.09
N ARG A 34 3.56 40.06 24.04
CA ARG A 34 2.60 39.16 23.33
C ARG A 34 2.81 39.15 21.82
N ASN A 35 3.49 40.17 21.27
CA ASN A 35 3.75 40.29 19.84
C ASN A 35 5.10 39.69 19.42
N ASP A 36 5.92 39.22 20.36
CA ASP A 36 7.22 38.61 20.08
C ASP A 36 7.24 37.08 20.37
N PRO A 37 6.82 36.25 19.43
CA PRO A 37 6.81 34.82 19.59
C PRO A 37 8.21 34.23 19.66
N PHE A 38 9.23 34.87 19.06
CA PHE A 38 10.60 34.36 19.08
C PHE A 38 11.23 34.48 20.47
N HIS A 39 10.99 35.57 21.16
CA HIS A 39 11.42 35.74 22.55
C HIS A 39 10.75 34.71 23.46
N ALA A 40 9.44 34.50 23.29
CA ALA A 40 8.68 33.49 24.04
C ALA A 40 9.18 32.06 23.76
N ILE A 41 9.47 31.67 22.51
CA ILE A 41 10.04 30.36 22.16
C ILE A 41 11.41 30.15 22.79
N ASN A 42 12.26 31.19 22.79
CA ASN A 42 13.59 31.11 23.37
C ASN A 42 13.53 30.96 24.90
N ALA A 43 12.58 31.64 25.55
CA ALA A 43 12.33 31.48 26.98
C ALA A 43 11.85 30.07 27.33
N LEU A 44 10.91 29.50 26.56
CA LEU A 44 10.47 28.11 26.71
C LEU A 44 11.63 27.12 26.54
N ARG A 45 12.48 27.30 25.54
CA ARG A 45 13.68 26.45 25.35
C ARG A 45 14.63 26.52 26.54
N ARG A 46 14.87 27.71 27.09
CA ARG A 46 15.71 27.90 28.29
C ARG A 46 15.09 27.24 29.50
N LEU A 47 13.79 27.34 29.67
CA LEU A 47 13.04 26.72 30.75
C LEU A 47 13.15 25.19 30.70
N ILE A 48 12.90 24.59 29.49
CA ILE A 48 13.06 23.14 29.29
C ILE A 48 14.51 22.70 29.51
N GLY A 49 15.49 23.45 29.01
CA GLY A 49 16.90 23.18 29.19
C GLY A 49 17.32 23.25 30.66
N SER A 50 16.71 24.14 31.48
CA SER A 50 16.97 24.21 32.89
C SER A 50 16.48 23.00 33.67
N LEU A 51 15.41 22.32 33.23
CA LEU A 51 14.89 21.12 33.88
C LEU A 51 15.89 19.96 33.84
N THR A 52 16.55 19.79 32.71
CA THR A 52 17.56 18.71 32.53
C THR A 52 18.83 18.94 33.32
N SER A 53 19.12 20.18 33.73
CA SER A 53 20.29 20.54 34.52
C SER A 53 20.08 20.47 36.02
N ARG A 54 18.86 20.21 36.48
CA ARG A 54 18.54 20.11 37.93
C ARG A 54 18.96 18.75 38.46
N ILE A 55 19.64 18.77 39.58
CA ILE A 55 20.10 17.58 40.30
C ILE A 55 19.11 17.27 41.41
N GLY A 56 18.62 16.03 41.47
CA GLY A 56 17.74 15.56 42.55
C GLY A 56 16.36 15.10 42.08
N GLY A 57 15.52 14.65 43.03
CA GLY A 57 14.21 14.05 42.74
C GLY A 57 13.16 14.94 42.09
N CYS A 58 13.38 16.27 42.02
CA CYS A 58 12.47 17.26 41.43
C CYS A 58 12.94 17.78 40.06
N GLN A 59 13.94 17.14 39.47
CA GLN A 59 14.60 17.61 38.25
C GLN A 59 13.67 17.82 37.03
N TYR A 60 12.53 17.12 36.96
CA TYR A 60 11.57 17.22 35.85
C TYR A 60 10.28 17.97 36.24
N ARG A 61 10.21 18.58 37.43
CA ARG A 61 9.03 19.32 37.85
C ARG A 61 9.26 20.83 37.75
N LEU A 62 8.29 21.51 37.15
CA LEU A 62 8.24 22.96 37.16
C LEU A 62 7.80 23.47 38.52
N THR A 63 8.37 24.58 38.95
CA THR A 63 7.82 25.33 40.08
C THR A 63 6.48 25.96 39.67
N PRO A 64 5.62 26.35 40.63
CA PRO A 64 4.33 27.00 40.30
C PRO A 64 4.49 28.23 39.42
N ASP A 65 5.52 29.05 39.64
CA ASP A 65 5.78 30.27 38.87
C ASP A 65 6.30 29.92 37.45
N GLU A 66 7.17 28.92 37.31
CA GLU A 66 7.62 28.44 36.01
C GLU A 66 6.48 27.79 35.23
N HIS A 67 5.57 27.08 35.91
CA HIS A 67 4.37 26.53 35.26
C HIS A 67 3.44 27.62 34.73
N LYS A 68 3.19 28.67 35.55
CA LYS A 68 2.41 29.84 35.17
C LYS A 68 3.05 30.55 33.98
N LEU A 69 4.37 30.75 34.03
CA LEU A 69 5.12 31.33 32.91
C LEU A 69 5.02 30.46 31.66
N SER A 70 5.18 29.14 31.75
CA SER A 70 5.10 28.24 30.60
C SER A 70 3.75 28.31 29.92
N LEU A 71 2.66 28.35 30.66
CA LEU A 71 1.31 28.50 30.13
C LEU A 71 1.15 29.85 29.41
N TYR A 72 1.64 30.94 30.01
CA TYR A 72 1.59 32.27 29.41
C TYR A 72 2.39 32.33 28.10
N LEU A 73 3.62 31.80 28.08
CA LEU A 73 4.44 31.77 26.87
C LEU A 73 3.81 30.91 25.78
N LEU A 74 3.15 29.81 26.13
CA LEU A 74 2.40 28.99 25.17
C LEU A 74 1.26 29.77 24.52
N THR A 75 0.52 30.61 25.26
CA THR A 75 -0.54 31.45 24.66
C THR A 75 0.00 32.48 23.67
N ILE A 76 1.25 32.93 23.85
CA ILE A 76 1.92 33.84 22.88
C ILE A 76 2.33 33.09 21.61
N VAL A 77 2.83 31.86 21.77
CA VAL A 77 3.43 31.07 20.68
C VAL A 77 2.35 30.35 19.84
N GLU A 78 1.27 29.91 20.46
CA GLU A 78 0.21 29.12 19.83
C GLU A 78 -0.34 29.71 18.52
N PRO A 79 -0.64 31.03 18.41
CA PRO A 79 -1.13 31.62 17.15
C PRO A 79 -0.13 31.56 16.00
N PHE A 80 1.17 31.48 16.29
CA PHE A 80 2.25 31.51 15.30
C PHE A 80 2.73 30.11 14.90
N VAL A 81 2.58 29.15 15.78
CA VAL A 81 2.99 27.75 15.49
C VAL A 81 1.86 26.98 14.79
N GLY A 82 0.65 27.55 14.85
CA GLY A 82 -0.55 26.85 14.40
C GLY A 82 -0.94 25.71 15.36
N PRO A 83 -2.14 25.20 15.27
CA PRO A 83 -2.54 24.06 16.07
C PRO A 83 -1.55 22.92 15.76
N ALA A 84 -0.85 22.44 16.78
CA ALA A 84 -0.01 21.25 16.64
C ALA A 84 -0.92 20.18 16.00
N PRO A 85 -0.58 19.71 14.79
CA PRO A 85 -1.50 18.84 14.06
C PRO A 85 -1.82 17.67 14.97
N SER A 86 -3.08 17.54 15.33
CA SER A 86 -3.58 16.52 16.24
C SER A 86 -2.96 15.17 15.88
N ARG A 87 -2.37 14.46 16.84
CA ARG A 87 -1.86 13.09 16.63
C ARG A 87 -2.96 12.13 16.13
N ARG A 88 -4.23 12.57 16.25
CA ARG A 88 -5.42 11.81 15.81
C ARG A 88 -5.79 12.02 14.34
N THR A 89 -5.06 12.85 13.59
CA THR A 89 -5.34 13.01 12.16
C THR A 89 -4.95 11.74 11.41
N LEU A 90 -5.78 11.33 10.45
CA LEU A 90 -5.54 10.16 9.59
C LEU A 90 -4.13 10.19 8.98
N THR A 91 -3.72 11.35 8.49
CA THR A 91 -2.42 11.53 7.83
C THR A 91 -1.20 11.33 8.71
N ARG A 92 -1.37 11.25 10.04
CA ARG A 92 -0.28 11.03 11.00
C ARG A 92 -0.17 9.58 11.48
N GLN A 93 -1.09 8.74 11.07
CA GLN A 93 -1.02 7.32 11.40
C GLN A 93 0.24 6.68 10.77
N PRO A 94 0.81 5.63 11.38
CA PRO A 94 1.86 4.82 10.76
C PRO A 94 1.46 4.37 9.35
N THR A 95 2.46 4.19 8.48
CA THR A 95 2.23 3.81 7.08
C THR A 95 1.49 2.48 6.97
N GLU A 96 1.75 1.55 7.88
CA GLU A 96 1.12 0.23 7.94
C GLU A 96 -0.38 0.33 8.23
N ILE A 97 -0.76 1.27 9.10
CA ILE A 97 -2.18 1.52 9.41
C ILE A 97 -2.87 2.19 8.22
N LEU A 98 -2.20 3.14 7.57
CA LEU A 98 -2.72 3.76 6.34
C LEU A 98 -2.87 2.74 5.22
N ASP A 99 -1.89 1.86 5.03
CA ASP A 99 -1.95 0.77 4.04
C ASP A 99 -3.12 -0.16 4.32
N ALA A 100 -3.34 -0.54 5.58
CA ALA A 100 -4.47 -1.37 5.98
C ALA A 100 -5.81 -0.69 5.74
N ILE A 101 -5.95 0.61 6.02
CA ILE A 101 -7.17 1.38 5.75
C ILE A 101 -7.43 1.47 4.23
N VAL A 102 -6.41 1.84 3.46
CA VAL A 102 -6.48 1.97 2.00
C VAL A 102 -6.81 0.63 1.33
N PHE A 103 -6.34 -0.47 1.91
CA PHE A 103 -6.66 -1.82 1.43
C PHE A 103 -8.17 -2.08 1.39
N HIS A 104 -8.95 -1.54 2.31
CA HIS A 104 -10.41 -1.70 2.37
C HIS A 104 -11.20 -0.75 1.45
N VAL A 105 -10.52 0.18 0.76
CA VAL A 105 -11.17 1.03 -0.23
C VAL A 105 -11.19 0.32 -1.57
N ASP A 106 -12.35 -0.14 -2.02
CA ASP A 106 -12.47 -0.95 -3.23
C ASP A 106 -12.50 -0.10 -4.51
N SER A 107 -13.16 1.06 -4.47
CA SER A 107 -13.34 1.93 -5.62
C SER A 107 -12.02 2.63 -6.03
N LYS A 108 -11.62 2.45 -7.28
CA LYS A 108 -10.45 3.14 -7.86
C LYS A 108 -10.62 4.67 -7.86
N ARG A 109 -11.86 5.15 -8.04
CA ARG A 109 -12.20 6.58 -7.99
C ARG A 109 -11.98 7.17 -6.59
N ASP A 110 -12.40 6.44 -5.56
CA ASP A 110 -12.26 6.89 -4.17
C ASP A 110 -10.79 6.84 -3.72
N LEU A 111 -10.03 5.84 -4.19
CA LEU A 111 -8.58 5.80 -4.02
C LEU A 111 -7.90 7.03 -4.62
N LEU A 112 -8.31 7.44 -5.83
CA LEU A 112 -7.78 8.63 -6.47
C LEU A 112 -8.12 9.89 -5.67
N ALA A 113 -9.37 10.05 -5.26
CA ALA A 113 -9.80 11.18 -4.44
C ALA A 113 -9.01 11.26 -3.13
N LEU A 114 -8.80 10.11 -2.48
CA LEU A 114 -8.00 10.02 -1.26
C LEU A 114 -6.52 10.35 -1.51
N ALA A 115 -5.94 9.89 -2.61
CA ALA A 115 -4.56 10.19 -2.99
C ALA A 115 -4.34 11.68 -3.26
N LEU A 116 -5.32 12.36 -3.85
CA LEU A 116 -5.27 13.79 -4.15
C LEU A 116 -5.42 14.67 -2.90
N SER A 117 -5.84 14.13 -1.77
CA SER A 117 -6.06 14.90 -0.55
C SER A 117 -4.76 15.34 0.13
N CYS A 118 -3.69 14.54 0.08
CA CYS A 118 -2.38 14.91 0.58
C CYS A 118 -1.25 14.03 0.01
N HIS A 119 -0.03 14.57 -0.02
CA HIS A 119 1.17 13.89 -0.53
C HIS A 119 1.44 12.55 0.15
N ARG A 120 1.22 12.45 1.45
CA ARG A 120 1.47 11.20 2.20
C ARG A 120 0.53 10.08 1.79
N LEU A 121 -0.75 10.36 1.60
CA LEU A 121 -1.71 9.38 1.10
C LEU A 121 -1.43 9.02 -0.35
N HIS A 122 -1.00 9.99 -1.16
CA HIS A 122 -0.54 9.72 -2.52
C HIS A 122 0.58 8.67 -2.54
N THR A 123 1.63 8.81 -1.73
CA THR A 123 2.77 7.88 -1.69
C THR A 123 2.40 6.48 -1.16
N VAL A 124 1.38 6.37 -0.31
CA VAL A 124 0.86 5.08 0.16
C VAL A 124 0.01 4.39 -0.92
N ILE A 125 -0.82 5.18 -1.62
CA ILE A 125 -1.79 4.66 -2.59
C ILE A 125 -1.12 4.30 -3.92
N PHE A 126 -0.20 5.16 -4.41
CA PHE A 126 0.52 4.91 -5.65
C PHE A 126 1.92 4.32 -5.40
N PRO A 127 2.36 3.34 -6.23
CA PRO A 127 1.56 2.60 -7.22
C PRO A 127 0.77 1.44 -6.62
N ARG A 128 1.00 1.10 -5.35
CA ARG A 128 0.64 -0.19 -4.70
C ARG A 128 -0.83 -0.55 -4.77
N HIS A 129 -1.71 0.41 -4.49
CA HIS A 129 -3.15 0.15 -4.44
C HIS A 129 -3.84 0.55 -5.73
N TYR A 130 -3.57 1.75 -6.24
CA TYR A 130 -4.29 2.31 -7.37
C TYR A 130 -4.06 1.54 -8.67
N ASP A 131 -2.81 1.23 -9.00
CA ASP A 131 -2.47 0.55 -10.26
C ASP A 131 -2.91 -0.91 -10.26
N TYR A 132 -2.97 -1.53 -9.08
CA TYR A 132 -3.34 -2.94 -8.94
C TYR A 132 -4.83 -3.18 -8.71
N ARG A 133 -5.66 -2.15 -8.45
CA ARG A 133 -7.11 -2.32 -8.19
C ARG A 133 -7.85 -2.97 -9.34
N VAL A 134 -7.54 -2.57 -10.54
CA VAL A 134 -8.16 -3.07 -11.77
C VAL A 134 -7.07 -3.43 -12.75
N ILE A 135 -7.02 -4.68 -13.14
CA ILE A 135 -6.09 -5.19 -14.14
C ILE A 135 -6.91 -5.71 -15.32
N CYS A 136 -6.53 -5.27 -16.53
CA CYS A 136 -7.04 -5.80 -17.78
C CYS A 136 -5.86 -6.27 -18.62
N ALA A 137 -5.77 -7.57 -18.87
CA ALA A 137 -4.60 -8.19 -19.48
C ALA A 137 -5.00 -9.32 -20.43
N LYS A 138 -4.08 -9.69 -21.31
CA LYS A 138 -4.19 -10.89 -22.14
C LYS A 138 -3.72 -12.11 -21.38
N ALA A 139 -4.23 -13.28 -21.73
CA ALA A 139 -3.79 -14.54 -21.12
C ALA A 139 -2.29 -14.80 -21.32
N SER A 140 -1.74 -14.35 -22.47
CA SER A 140 -0.31 -14.44 -22.82
C SER A 140 0.62 -13.50 -22.03
N SER A 141 0.11 -12.63 -21.17
CA SER A 141 0.92 -11.66 -20.40
C SER A 141 1.76 -12.35 -19.30
N LEU A 142 2.73 -13.18 -19.68
CA LEU A 142 3.55 -13.99 -18.75
C LEU A 142 4.30 -13.14 -17.73
N SER A 143 4.86 -12.01 -18.15
CA SER A 143 5.57 -11.07 -17.27
C SER A 143 4.68 -10.54 -16.14
N LEU A 144 3.43 -10.22 -16.45
CA LEU A 144 2.44 -9.80 -15.46
C LEU A 144 2.14 -10.91 -14.45
N TRP A 145 1.86 -12.13 -14.94
CA TRP A 145 1.52 -13.25 -14.06
C TRP A 145 2.67 -13.60 -13.14
N ASN A 146 3.90 -13.63 -13.66
CA ASN A 146 5.10 -13.87 -12.86
C ASN A 146 5.32 -12.76 -11.84
N HIS A 147 5.15 -11.49 -12.24
CA HIS A 147 5.24 -10.36 -11.32
C HIS A 147 4.27 -10.49 -10.13
N LEU A 148 3.02 -10.87 -10.38
CA LEU A 148 2.01 -11.05 -9.35
C LEU A 148 2.26 -12.28 -8.46
N ILE A 149 2.90 -13.32 -8.99
CA ILE A 149 3.29 -14.50 -8.22
C ILE A 149 4.39 -14.13 -7.22
N VAL A 150 5.41 -13.41 -7.68
CA VAL A 150 6.55 -12.98 -6.87
C VAL A 150 6.11 -11.93 -5.84
N ASN A 151 5.34 -10.93 -6.26
CA ASN A 151 4.93 -9.82 -5.43
C ASN A 151 3.56 -10.05 -4.78
N ARG A 152 3.49 -10.99 -3.86
CA ARG A 152 2.25 -11.39 -3.19
C ARG A 152 1.52 -10.20 -2.50
N ALA A 153 2.28 -9.25 -1.95
CA ALA A 153 1.72 -8.06 -1.29
C ALA A 153 0.97 -7.15 -2.28
N LEU A 154 1.39 -7.10 -3.56
CA LEU A 154 0.72 -6.34 -4.61
C LEU A 154 -0.46 -7.13 -5.19
N ALA A 155 -0.30 -8.43 -5.41
CA ALA A 155 -1.36 -9.29 -5.94
C ALA A 155 -2.62 -9.28 -5.05
N ARG A 156 -2.48 -9.19 -3.71
CA ARG A 156 -3.62 -9.09 -2.80
C ARG A 156 -4.46 -7.82 -2.98
N ASN A 157 -3.92 -6.78 -3.62
CA ASN A 157 -4.61 -5.51 -3.84
C ASN A 157 -5.55 -5.54 -5.04
N VAL A 158 -5.49 -6.59 -5.87
CA VAL A 158 -6.35 -6.76 -7.04
C VAL A 158 -7.78 -7.03 -6.60
N ARG A 159 -8.72 -6.24 -7.13
CA ARG A 159 -10.17 -6.38 -6.91
C ARG A 159 -10.89 -6.81 -8.17
N THR A 160 -10.45 -6.30 -9.30
CA THR A 160 -11.04 -6.61 -10.60
C THR A 160 -9.97 -7.11 -11.54
N LEU A 161 -10.18 -8.27 -12.10
CA LEU A 161 -9.33 -8.85 -13.13
C LEU A 161 -10.17 -9.14 -14.37
N GLU A 162 -9.76 -8.58 -15.48
CA GLU A 162 -10.33 -8.85 -16.78
C GLU A 162 -9.28 -9.50 -17.67
N ILE A 163 -9.62 -10.68 -18.20
CA ILE A 163 -8.82 -11.38 -19.20
C ILE A 163 -9.48 -11.14 -20.55
N ILE A 164 -8.76 -10.56 -21.47
CA ILE A 164 -9.23 -10.23 -22.83
C ILE A 164 -8.56 -11.12 -23.87
N ASP A 165 -9.24 -11.25 -24.99
CA ASP A 165 -8.76 -11.98 -26.15
C ASP A 165 -7.44 -11.39 -26.69
N GLU A 166 -6.59 -12.25 -27.24
CA GLU A 166 -5.31 -11.85 -27.84
C GLU A 166 -5.49 -10.87 -29.00
N ARG A 167 -6.61 -10.95 -29.73
CA ARG A 167 -6.97 -10.10 -30.87
C ARG A 167 -7.80 -8.87 -30.47
N SER A 168 -8.16 -8.74 -29.21
CA SER A 168 -8.98 -7.62 -28.74
C SER A 168 -8.26 -6.28 -28.91
N PRO A 169 -8.91 -5.27 -29.50
CA PRO A 169 -8.37 -3.92 -29.60
C PRO A 169 -8.45 -3.15 -28.28
N LYS A 170 -9.05 -3.73 -27.24
CA LYS A 170 -9.21 -3.09 -25.93
C LYS A 170 -7.86 -2.75 -25.34
N PRO A 171 -7.68 -1.53 -24.78
CA PRO A 171 -6.43 -1.15 -24.15
C PRO A 171 -6.17 -1.99 -22.90
N LEU A 172 -4.93 -2.42 -22.73
CA LEU A 172 -4.47 -3.11 -21.54
C LEU A 172 -4.40 -2.12 -20.37
N VAL A 173 -4.80 -2.57 -19.19
CA VAL A 173 -4.62 -1.84 -17.93
C VAL A 173 -3.67 -2.66 -17.07
N LEU A 174 -2.38 -2.33 -17.19
CA LEU A 174 -1.29 -3.02 -16.50
C LEU A 174 -0.67 -2.09 -15.46
N PRO A 175 -0.19 -2.62 -14.34
CA PRO A 175 0.64 -1.85 -13.41
C PRO A 175 1.90 -1.32 -14.08
N THR A 176 2.39 -0.16 -13.63
CA THR A 176 3.53 0.53 -14.26
C THR A 176 4.89 -0.15 -13.98
N ASP A 177 5.00 -0.87 -12.87
CA ASP A 177 6.28 -1.43 -12.36
C ASP A 177 6.48 -2.91 -12.72
N ILE A 178 5.94 -3.38 -13.83
CA ILE A 178 6.12 -4.77 -14.25
C ILE A 178 7.55 -4.95 -14.76
N MET A 179 8.34 -5.71 -14.03
CA MET A 179 9.64 -6.15 -14.52
C MET A 179 9.46 -7.15 -15.66
N LYS A 180 10.06 -6.86 -16.81
CA LYS A 180 10.19 -7.86 -17.87
C LYS A 180 11.11 -8.96 -17.34
N THR A 181 10.58 -10.15 -17.22
CA THR A 181 11.34 -11.33 -16.83
C THR A 181 11.82 -12.05 -18.09
N ASP A 182 13.02 -12.62 -18.03
CA ASP A 182 13.62 -13.40 -19.15
C ASP A 182 12.73 -14.57 -19.60
N THR A 183 11.69 -14.89 -18.84
CA THR A 183 10.65 -15.87 -19.24
C THR A 183 9.87 -15.48 -20.49
N ASP A 184 9.93 -14.21 -20.91
CA ASP A 184 9.32 -13.75 -22.16
C ASP A 184 10.16 -14.14 -23.41
N ILE A 185 11.42 -14.56 -23.19
CA ILE A 185 12.41 -14.80 -24.27
C ILE A 185 12.48 -16.27 -24.66
N GLU A 186 12.07 -17.17 -23.79
CA GLU A 186 11.98 -18.58 -24.15
C GLU A 186 10.73 -18.83 -25.02
N SER A 187 10.83 -18.52 -26.31
CA SER A 187 9.95 -19.09 -27.31
C SER A 187 10.23 -20.60 -27.36
N SER A 188 9.47 -21.35 -26.57
CA SER A 188 9.42 -22.79 -26.76
C SER A 188 8.83 -23.02 -28.14
N ASP A 189 9.53 -23.74 -29.00
CA ASP A 189 9.03 -24.17 -30.32
C ASP A 189 7.77 -25.06 -30.22
N ASP A 190 7.40 -25.44 -29.00
CA ASP A 190 6.22 -26.23 -28.68
C ASP A 190 5.09 -25.34 -28.13
N GLU A 191 4.13 -24.99 -28.99
CA GLU A 191 2.95 -24.20 -28.64
C GLU A 191 2.15 -24.79 -27.46
N LEU A 192 2.04 -26.11 -27.36
CA LEU A 192 1.30 -26.78 -26.28
C LEU A 192 1.97 -26.57 -24.93
N MET A 193 3.29 -26.61 -24.90
CA MET A 193 4.05 -26.30 -23.68
C MET A 193 3.88 -24.84 -23.27
N LEU A 194 3.84 -23.91 -24.22
CA LEU A 194 3.60 -22.50 -23.97
C LEU A 194 2.21 -22.26 -23.36
N HIS A 195 1.17 -22.86 -23.93
CA HIS A 195 -0.19 -22.74 -23.41
C HIS A 195 -0.32 -23.32 -21.98
N SER A 196 0.27 -24.47 -21.74
CA SER A 196 0.31 -25.06 -20.40
C SER A 196 1.05 -24.19 -19.38
N LYS A 197 2.13 -23.50 -19.81
CA LYS A 197 2.88 -22.55 -18.98
C LYS A 197 2.04 -21.32 -18.68
N GLN A 198 1.36 -20.74 -19.67
CA GLN A 198 0.44 -19.60 -19.51
C GLN A 198 -0.66 -19.91 -18.50
N GLU A 199 -1.31 -21.04 -18.65
CA GLU A 199 -2.38 -21.48 -17.76
C GLU A 199 -1.89 -21.66 -16.31
N LYS A 200 -0.77 -22.36 -16.11
CA LYS A 200 -0.17 -22.56 -14.78
C LYS A 200 0.20 -21.26 -14.11
N LEU A 201 0.78 -20.30 -14.84
CA LEU A 201 1.14 -18.99 -14.31
C LEU A 201 -0.10 -18.16 -13.97
N LEU A 202 -1.12 -18.15 -14.84
CA LEU A 202 -2.38 -17.47 -14.56
C LEU A 202 -3.06 -18.04 -13.31
N VAL A 203 -3.20 -19.35 -13.19
CA VAL A 203 -3.78 -20.01 -12.03
C VAL A 203 -2.96 -19.72 -10.76
N SER A 204 -1.64 -19.73 -10.87
CA SER A 204 -0.75 -19.40 -9.74
C SER A 204 -0.89 -17.95 -9.32
N ALA A 205 -1.01 -17.00 -10.25
CA ALA A 205 -1.25 -15.59 -9.97
C ALA A 205 -2.63 -15.38 -9.33
N LEU A 206 -3.68 -16.01 -9.88
CA LEU A 206 -5.01 -16.02 -9.27
C LEU A 206 -4.95 -16.49 -7.82
N ASN A 207 -4.18 -17.51 -7.52
CA ASN A 207 -4.00 -17.99 -6.15
C ASN A 207 -3.37 -16.94 -5.19
N LYS A 208 -2.70 -15.92 -5.67
CA LYS A 208 -2.15 -14.81 -4.85
C LYS A 208 -3.13 -13.64 -4.69
N MET A 209 -4.14 -13.51 -5.55
CA MET A 209 -5.14 -12.44 -5.53
C MET A 209 -6.22 -12.72 -4.49
N THR A 210 -5.89 -12.67 -3.21
CA THR A 210 -6.78 -13.08 -2.10
C THR A 210 -8.02 -12.21 -1.92
N ALA A 211 -8.04 -11.01 -2.47
CA ALA A 211 -9.13 -10.06 -2.32
C ALA A 211 -9.83 -9.74 -3.66
N LEU A 212 -9.74 -10.65 -4.63
CA LEU A 212 -10.42 -10.55 -5.91
C LEU A 212 -11.94 -10.60 -5.71
N GLN A 213 -12.64 -9.60 -6.23
CA GLN A 213 -14.10 -9.46 -6.11
C GLN A 213 -14.82 -9.66 -7.44
N SER A 214 -14.21 -9.19 -8.53
CA SER A 214 -14.78 -9.29 -9.87
C SER A 214 -13.79 -9.94 -10.83
N PHE A 215 -14.26 -10.93 -11.54
CA PHE A 215 -13.50 -11.60 -12.58
C PHE A 215 -14.28 -11.58 -13.89
N GLN A 216 -13.62 -11.14 -14.96
CA GLN A 216 -14.21 -11.12 -16.30
C GLN A 216 -13.30 -11.89 -17.25
N TRP A 217 -13.89 -12.85 -17.93
CA TRP A 217 -13.25 -13.62 -19.00
C TRP A 217 -13.91 -13.25 -20.32
N SER A 218 -13.17 -12.61 -21.22
CA SER A 218 -13.63 -12.15 -22.52
C SER A 218 -12.67 -12.65 -23.60
N CYS A 219 -12.58 -13.98 -23.75
CA CYS A 219 -11.63 -14.62 -24.64
C CYS A 219 -12.35 -15.54 -25.61
N ASN A 220 -12.62 -15.06 -26.84
CA ASN A 220 -13.26 -15.86 -27.87
C ASN A 220 -12.29 -16.80 -28.61
N HIS A 221 -11.01 -16.49 -28.58
CA HIS A 221 -9.96 -17.21 -29.30
C HIS A 221 -8.79 -17.55 -28.37
N SER A 222 -9.09 -17.79 -27.09
CA SER A 222 -8.05 -18.18 -26.15
C SER A 222 -7.62 -19.64 -26.39
N THR A 223 -6.32 -19.82 -26.39
CA THR A 223 -5.70 -21.15 -26.40
C THR A 223 -5.73 -21.84 -25.05
N ILE A 224 -6.09 -21.09 -24.01
CA ILE A 224 -6.19 -21.57 -22.62
C ILE A 224 -7.66 -21.86 -22.31
N SER A 225 -7.92 -23.05 -21.77
CA SER A 225 -9.24 -23.39 -21.25
C SER A 225 -9.54 -22.65 -19.95
N ILE A 226 -10.80 -22.24 -19.79
CA ILE A 226 -11.28 -21.66 -18.53
C ILE A 226 -11.41 -22.70 -17.42
N ASP A 227 -11.40 -24.00 -17.73
CA ASP A 227 -11.75 -25.06 -16.78
C ASP A 227 -10.90 -25.04 -15.51
N ASN A 228 -9.56 -24.97 -15.63
CA ASN A 228 -8.66 -24.94 -14.47
C ASN A 228 -8.69 -23.57 -13.77
N VAL A 229 -8.88 -22.47 -14.52
CA VAL A 229 -9.10 -21.13 -14.00
C VAL A 229 -10.38 -21.11 -13.17
N TRP A 230 -11.45 -21.72 -13.67
CA TRP A 230 -12.75 -21.78 -13.01
C TRP A 230 -12.68 -22.48 -11.68
N GLU A 231 -12.04 -23.65 -11.61
CA GLU A 231 -11.87 -24.38 -10.35
C GLU A 231 -11.16 -23.51 -9.29
N THR A 232 -10.16 -22.75 -9.70
CA THR A 232 -9.43 -21.83 -8.81
C THR A 232 -10.31 -20.69 -8.33
N LEU A 233 -11.15 -20.12 -9.19
CA LEU A 233 -12.09 -19.04 -8.86
C LEU A 233 -13.15 -19.51 -7.87
N MET A 234 -13.70 -20.71 -8.05
CA MET A 234 -14.74 -21.27 -7.18
C MET A 234 -14.28 -21.49 -5.73
N ARG A 235 -13.00 -21.65 -5.51
CA ARG A 235 -12.40 -21.73 -4.17
C ARG A 235 -12.31 -20.39 -3.45
N ARG A 236 -12.63 -19.27 -4.13
CA ARG A 236 -12.51 -17.91 -3.59
C ARG A 236 -13.76 -17.45 -2.88
N GLN A 237 -13.62 -17.06 -1.60
CA GLN A 237 -14.73 -16.55 -0.80
C GLN A 237 -15.02 -15.06 -1.04
N THR A 238 -14.05 -14.32 -1.58
CA THR A 238 -14.19 -12.86 -1.83
C THR A 238 -14.80 -12.54 -3.18
N LEU A 239 -14.89 -13.51 -4.08
CA LEU A 239 -15.36 -13.34 -5.44
C LEU A 239 -16.89 -13.21 -5.46
N SER A 240 -17.40 -12.02 -5.83
CA SER A 240 -18.82 -11.72 -5.87
C SER A 240 -19.41 -11.68 -7.28
N GLN A 241 -18.56 -11.34 -8.26
CA GLN A 241 -18.99 -11.19 -9.65
C GLN A 241 -18.10 -11.97 -10.60
N VAL A 242 -18.71 -12.76 -11.46
CA VAL A 242 -18.03 -13.46 -12.55
C VAL A 242 -18.80 -13.23 -13.84
N THR A 243 -18.08 -12.78 -14.87
CA THR A 243 -18.61 -12.61 -16.21
C THR A 243 -17.76 -13.42 -17.16
N VAL A 244 -18.40 -14.32 -17.91
CA VAL A 244 -17.73 -15.16 -18.90
C VAL A 244 -18.38 -14.87 -20.26
N SER A 245 -17.60 -14.32 -21.17
CA SER A 245 -17.94 -14.14 -22.57
C SER A 245 -16.97 -14.99 -23.37
N ASP A 246 -17.37 -16.18 -23.72
CA ASP A 246 -16.56 -17.11 -24.49
C ASP A 246 -17.43 -17.73 -25.58
N ASN A 247 -16.86 -17.87 -26.78
CA ASN A 247 -17.48 -18.62 -27.86
C ASN A 247 -17.30 -20.12 -27.58
N LEU A 248 -17.99 -20.63 -26.55
CA LEU A 248 -17.99 -22.03 -26.17
C LEU A 248 -18.59 -22.96 -27.23
N VAL A 249 -18.93 -22.43 -28.38
CA VAL A 249 -19.44 -23.19 -29.52
C VAL A 249 -18.31 -23.52 -30.48
N PHE A 250 -17.35 -24.32 -30.07
CA PHE A 250 -16.77 -25.26 -31.01
C PHE A 250 -17.80 -26.35 -31.25
N LEU A 251 -18.78 -26.06 -32.07
CA LEU A 251 -19.47 -27.13 -32.77
C LEU A 251 -18.42 -27.74 -33.70
N PRO A 252 -17.98 -29.01 -33.43
CA PRO A 252 -17.23 -29.70 -34.45
C PRO A 252 -18.14 -29.67 -35.70
N TYR A 253 -17.57 -29.28 -36.83
CA TYR A 253 -18.23 -29.27 -38.11
C TYR A 253 -18.52 -30.75 -38.48
N THR A 254 -19.51 -31.32 -37.82
CA THR A 254 -20.05 -32.62 -38.16
C THR A 254 -21.24 -32.35 -39.05
N SER A 255 -20.98 -32.60 -40.34
CA SER A 255 -22.00 -32.70 -41.37
C SER A 255 -23.25 -33.36 -40.79
N ASP A 256 -24.39 -32.71 -41.10
CA ASP A 256 -25.72 -33.26 -41.15
C ASP A 256 -26.23 -34.07 -39.96
N LYS A 257 -27.17 -33.45 -39.22
CA LYS A 257 -28.13 -34.09 -38.34
C LYS A 257 -27.77 -34.41 -36.90
N ALA A 258 -26.72 -33.88 -36.32
CA ALA A 258 -26.52 -33.94 -34.89
C ALA A 258 -27.39 -32.89 -34.17
N LYS A 259 -28.26 -33.31 -33.25
CA LYS A 259 -28.94 -32.42 -32.32
C LYS A 259 -27.93 -31.48 -31.66
N PRO A 260 -28.21 -30.17 -31.53
CA PRO A 260 -27.29 -29.25 -30.90
C PRO A 260 -26.92 -29.82 -29.52
N ALA A 261 -25.63 -30.03 -29.34
CA ALA A 261 -25.10 -30.44 -28.05
C ALA A 261 -25.55 -29.38 -27.02
N LYS A 262 -26.20 -29.83 -25.95
CA LYS A 262 -26.58 -28.92 -24.85
C LYS A 262 -25.33 -28.18 -24.43
N PRO A 263 -25.37 -26.84 -24.30
CA PRO A 263 -24.24 -26.08 -23.80
C PRO A 263 -23.77 -26.72 -22.50
N LYS A 264 -22.49 -26.98 -22.37
CA LYS A 264 -21.90 -27.50 -21.13
C LYS A 264 -22.26 -26.50 -20.03
N SER A 265 -23.21 -26.86 -19.17
CA SER A 265 -23.54 -26.02 -18.04
C SER A 265 -22.34 -26.02 -17.10
N ILE A 266 -21.66 -24.88 -17.01
CA ILE A 266 -20.65 -24.67 -15.96
C ILE A 266 -21.44 -24.63 -14.66
N PRO A 267 -21.21 -25.57 -13.71
CA PRO A 267 -21.95 -25.57 -12.46
C PRO A 267 -21.54 -24.34 -11.65
N VAL A 268 -22.38 -23.32 -11.66
CA VAL A 268 -22.24 -22.13 -10.79
C VAL A 268 -22.81 -22.53 -9.42
N VAL A 269 -22.03 -23.24 -8.65
CA VAL A 269 -22.39 -23.59 -7.26
C VAL A 269 -21.39 -22.92 -6.32
N SER A 270 -21.44 -21.60 -6.26
CA SER A 270 -20.75 -20.87 -5.20
C SER A 270 -21.78 -20.06 -4.42
N PRO A 271 -21.91 -20.25 -3.11
CA PRO A 271 -22.82 -19.46 -2.29
C PRO A 271 -22.43 -17.97 -2.21
N VAL A 272 -21.26 -17.62 -2.71
CA VAL A 272 -20.68 -16.26 -2.62
C VAL A 272 -20.83 -15.47 -3.92
N ILE A 273 -20.96 -16.14 -5.08
CA ILE A 273 -21.14 -15.46 -6.37
C ILE A 273 -22.57 -14.95 -6.47
N SER A 274 -22.76 -13.63 -6.35
CA SER A 274 -24.06 -12.99 -6.46
C SER A 274 -24.53 -12.80 -7.89
N THR A 275 -23.60 -12.76 -8.86
CA THR A 275 -23.90 -12.46 -10.27
C THR A 275 -22.95 -13.20 -11.19
N ALA A 276 -23.48 -14.04 -12.06
CA ALA A 276 -22.73 -14.69 -13.12
C ALA A 276 -23.44 -14.43 -14.46
N PHE A 277 -22.72 -13.84 -15.41
CA PHE A 277 -23.21 -13.58 -16.75
C PHE A 277 -22.46 -14.45 -17.74
N PHE A 278 -23.20 -15.21 -18.55
CA PHE A 278 -22.67 -15.94 -19.69
C PHE A 278 -23.29 -15.31 -20.94
N SER A 279 -22.50 -14.63 -21.74
CA SER A 279 -22.93 -14.07 -23.03
C SER A 279 -22.31 -14.88 -24.16
N PRO A 280 -23.07 -15.70 -24.89
CA PRO A 280 -22.59 -16.18 -26.18
C PRO A 280 -22.58 -14.99 -27.14
N GLU A 281 -21.42 -14.54 -27.58
CA GLU A 281 -21.36 -13.58 -28.68
C GLU A 281 -21.95 -14.25 -29.94
N ARG A 282 -23.08 -13.73 -30.40
CA ARG A 282 -23.56 -14.03 -31.76
C ARG A 282 -22.62 -13.32 -32.72
N HIS A 283 -21.81 -14.09 -33.40
CA HIS A 283 -21.23 -13.63 -34.67
C HIS A 283 -22.38 -13.46 -35.66
N ASP A 284 -22.94 -12.26 -35.74
CA ASP A 284 -23.73 -11.85 -36.87
C ASP A 284 -22.79 -11.81 -38.08
N SER A 285 -22.97 -12.83 -38.92
CA SER A 285 -22.67 -12.94 -40.35
C SER A 285 -21.90 -11.76 -40.96
N TYR A 286 -20.71 -12.04 -41.43
CA TYR A 286 -20.12 -11.28 -42.51
C TYR A 286 -21.03 -11.38 -43.76
N PRO A 287 -21.45 -10.27 -44.36
CA PRO A 287 -22.05 -10.32 -45.69
C PRO A 287 -20.98 -10.70 -46.71
N ILE A 288 -21.28 -11.67 -47.53
CA ILE A 288 -20.55 -12.10 -48.71
C ILE A 288 -20.50 -10.95 -49.73
#